data_8772a33ec2fff03fc373d7d73b448bd7
#
_entry.id   8772a33ec2fff03fc373d7d73b448bd7
#
_cell.length_a   1.000
_cell.length_b   1.000
_cell.length_c   1.000
_cell.angle_alpha   90.00
_cell.angle_beta   90.00
_cell.angle_gamma   90.00
#
_symmetry.space_group_name_H-M   'P 1'
#
loop_
_entity.id
_entity.type
_entity.pdbx_description
1 polymer ?
#
loop_
_entity_poly.entity_id
_entity_poly.type
_entity_poly.pdbx_seq_one_letter_code
_entity_poly.pdbx_strand_id
1 'polypeptide(L)'
;VIECVRAVLLTPAGRLLLIRRTWPGATPYRVFPGGHVEPDDPGLRAALVREIREETGAEPQITGLLHVLADAHQRQYFYLARIGSWSEADRTGPEFADPDRGEYRLEEVPLSVRALDALGLEPEEIAALLRDAVTAGTDLAALADPAR
;
A
#
# COMPACT_ATOMS: atom_id res chain seq x y z
N VAL A 1 -17.73 -11.96 1.23
CA VAL A 1 -16.35 -11.56 1.57
C VAL A 1 -15.93 -10.42 0.65
N ILE A 2 -15.49 -9.32 1.27
CA ILE A 2 -14.98 -8.16 0.54
C ILE A 2 -13.52 -8.45 0.14
N GLU A 3 -13.19 -8.22 -1.11
CA GLU A 3 -11.82 -8.33 -1.59
C GLU A 3 -11.18 -6.95 -1.72
N CYS A 4 -9.96 -6.83 -1.18
CA CYS A 4 -9.16 -5.61 -1.25
C CYS A 4 -7.79 -5.91 -1.84
N VAL A 5 -7.24 -4.97 -2.56
CA VAL A 5 -5.87 -5.02 -3.08
C VAL A 5 -5.05 -3.89 -2.44
N ARG A 6 -3.82 -4.20 -2.06
CA ARG A 6 -2.90 -3.26 -1.42
C ARG A 6 -1.52 -3.39 -2.04
N ALA A 7 -0.76 -2.31 -2.05
CA ALA A 7 0.60 -2.33 -2.58
C ALA A 7 1.63 -2.00 -1.51
N VAL A 8 2.65 -2.86 -1.41
CA VAL A 8 3.93 -2.47 -0.86
C VAL A 8 4.65 -1.77 -2.01
N LEU A 9 4.61 -0.44 -2.00
CA LEU A 9 4.91 0.39 -3.15
C LEU A 9 6.28 1.02 -2.99
N LEU A 10 7.21 0.67 -3.89
CA LEU A 10 8.58 1.16 -3.85
C LEU A 10 8.78 2.30 -4.83
N THR A 11 9.40 3.38 -4.35
CA THR A 11 9.79 4.53 -5.16
C THR A 11 11.12 4.25 -5.90
N PRO A 12 11.53 5.11 -6.84
CA PRO A 12 12.83 4.95 -7.49
C PRO A 12 14.02 4.93 -6.53
N ALA A 13 13.88 5.56 -5.37
CA ALA A 13 14.91 5.55 -4.33
C ALA A 13 14.89 4.29 -3.46
N GLY A 14 14.02 3.32 -3.74
CA GLY A 14 13.86 2.11 -2.93
C GLY A 14 13.18 2.34 -1.60
N ARG A 15 12.42 3.42 -1.47
CA ARG A 15 11.65 3.75 -0.27
C ARG A 15 10.20 3.32 -0.43
N LEU A 16 9.49 3.22 0.70
CA LEU A 16 8.05 2.93 0.69
C LEU A 16 7.26 4.20 0.46
N LEU A 17 6.24 4.14 -0.40
CA LEU A 17 5.22 5.17 -0.47
C LEU A 17 3.98 4.69 0.28
N LEU A 18 3.64 5.40 1.35
CA LEU A 18 2.53 5.07 2.25
C LEU A 18 1.51 6.21 2.27
N ILE A 19 0.32 5.90 2.78
CA ILE A 19 -0.69 6.91 3.06
C ILE A 19 -0.71 7.14 4.57
N ARG A 20 -0.45 8.38 4.97
CA ARG A 20 -0.62 8.81 6.35
C ARG A 20 -2.05 9.25 6.57
N ARG A 21 -2.72 8.60 7.52
CA ARG A 21 -4.08 8.92 7.92
C ARG A 21 -4.05 9.73 9.21
N THR A 22 -4.71 10.87 9.20
CA THR A 22 -4.79 11.76 10.35
C THR A 22 -6.23 12.14 10.62
N TRP A 23 -6.65 12.04 11.87
CA TRP A 23 -7.97 12.43 12.37
C TRP A 23 -7.77 13.40 13.53
N PRO A 24 -8.68 14.40 13.71
CA PRO A 24 -8.61 15.28 14.89
C PRO A 24 -8.62 14.48 16.20
N GLY A 25 -7.64 14.74 17.07
CA GLY A 25 -7.54 14.10 18.38
C GLY A 25 -7.01 12.66 18.38
N ALA A 26 -6.60 12.13 17.22
CA ALA A 26 -6.04 10.79 17.11
C ALA A 26 -4.57 10.83 16.71
N THR A 27 -3.82 9.79 17.12
CA THR A 27 -2.43 9.60 16.66
C THR A 27 -2.43 9.21 15.18
N PRO A 28 -1.63 9.87 14.34
CA PRO A 28 -1.49 9.47 12.94
C PRO A 28 -1.00 8.04 12.81
N TYR A 29 -1.51 7.33 11.81
CA TYR A 29 -1.04 6.01 11.44
C TYR A 29 -0.85 5.93 9.93
N ARG A 30 -0.15 4.90 9.45
CA ARG A 30 0.15 4.72 8.04
C ARG A 30 -0.43 3.41 7.55
N VAL A 31 -0.90 3.46 6.30
CA VAL A 31 -1.45 2.28 5.61
C VAL A 31 -0.84 2.17 4.22
N PHE A 32 -0.91 0.95 3.67
CA PHE A 32 -0.49 0.70 2.29
C PHE A 32 -1.55 1.20 1.31
N PRO A 33 -1.16 1.84 0.21
CA PRO A 33 -2.10 2.25 -0.83
C PRO A 33 -2.89 1.08 -1.39
N GLY A 34 -4.14 1.30 -1.74
CA GLY A 34 -5.03 0.29 -2.30
C GLY A 34 -6.47 0.53 -1.90
N GLY A 35 -7.32 -0.45 -2.17
CA GLY A 35 -8.74 -0.35 -1.85
C GLY A 35 -9.53 -1.56 -2.29
N HIS A 36 -10.85 -1.42 -2.30
CA HIS A 36 -11.75 -2.50 -2.65
C HIS A 36 -11.69 -2.84 -4.14
N VAL A 37 -11.75 -4.13 -4.43
CA VAL A 37 -11.98 -4.62 -5.80
C VAL A 37 -13.42 -4.28 -6.17
N GLU A 38 -13.60 -3.63 -7.32
CA GLU A 38 -14.91 -3.25 -7.83
C GLU A 38 -15.43 -4.29 -8.83
N PRO A 39 -16.77 -4.38 -9.04
CA PRO A 39 -17.34 -5.35 -9.97
C PRO A 39 -16.83 -5.21 -11.41
N ASP A 40 -16.47 -3.99 -11.82
CA ASP A 40 -15.97 -3.73 -13.17
C ASP A 40 -14.48 -4.03 -13.34
N ASP A 41 -13.76 -4.28 -12.26
CA ASP A 41 -12.36 -4.65 -12.34
C ASP A 41 -12.21 -6.04 -12.95
N PRO A 42 -11.42 -6.21 -14.02
CA PRO A 42 -11.26 -7.52 -14.67
C PRO A 42 -10.44 -8.52 -13.85
N GLY A 43 -9.80 -8.09 -12.76
CA GLY A 43 -9.03 -8.94 -11.88
C GLY A 43 -8.31 -8.15 -10.80
N LEU A 44 -7.59 -8.86 -9.93
CA LEU A 44 -6.92 -8.24 -8.78
C LEU A 44 -5.84 -7.23 -9.20
N ARG A 45 -5.01 -7.59 -10.18
CA ARG A 45 -3.94 -6.69 -10.64
C ARG A 45 -4.50 -5.41 -11.27
N ALA A 46 -5.57 -5.53 -12.06
CA ALA A 46 -6.23 -4.36 -12.67
C ALA A 46 -6.84 -3.47 -11.59
N ALA A 47 -7.45 -4.05 -10.57
CA ALA A 47 -7.96 -3.30 -9.42
C ALA A 47 -6.84 -2.53 -8.72
N LEU A 48 -5.69 -3.16 -8.52
CA LEU A 48 -4.54 -2.51 -7.89
C LEU A 48 -4.03 -1.34 -8.75
N VAL A 49 -3.89 -1.53 -10.05
CA VAL A 49 -3.47 -0.45 -10.95
C VAL A 49 -4.42 0.74 -10.85
N ARG A 50 -5.72 0.48 -10.88
CA ARG A 50 -6.73 1.54 -10.75
C ARG A 50 -6.59 2.28 -9.41
N GLU A 51 -6.48 1.55 -8.30
CA GLU A 51 -6.36 2.15 -6.97
C GLU A 51 -5.08 3.00 -6.84
N ILE A 52 -3.95 2.51 -7.32
CA ILE A 52 -2.70 3.25 -7.25
C ILE A 52 -2.76 4.53 -8.11
N ARG A 53 -3.36 4.46 -9.29
CA ARG A 53 -3.59 5.66 -10.10
C ARG A 53 -4.45 6.69 -9.39
N GLU A 54 -5.56 6.25 -8.77
CA GLU A 54 -6.48 7.13 -8.06
C GLU A 54 -5.83 7.80 -6.85
N GLU A 55 -4.98 7.07 -6.13
CA GLU A 55 -4.42 7.54 -4.86
C GLU A 55 -3.10 8.28 -5.02
N THR A 56 -2.32 7.97 -6.05
CA THR A 56 -0.95 8.51 -6.18
C THR A 56 -0.69 9.20 -7.51
N GLY A 57 -1.57 9.05 -8.48
CA GLY A 57 -1.33 9.53 -9.85
C GLY A 57 -0.25 8.74 -10.59
N ALA A 58 0.28 7.69 -9.99
CA ALA A 58 1.39 6.92 -10.56
C ALA A 58 0.90 5.67 -11.29
N GLU A 59 1.72 5.20 -12.23
CA GLU A 59 1.52 3.93 -12.93
C GLU A 59 2.37 2.85 -12.26
N PRO A 60 1.78 1.87 -11.59
CA PRO A 60 2.54 0.83 -10.91
C PRO A 60 3.02 -0.25 -11.86
N GLN A 61 4.21 -0.78 -11.58
CA GLN A 61 4.69 -2.03 -12.16
C GLN A 61 4.63 -3.10 -11.09
N ILE A 62 3.72 -4.05 -11.24
CA ILE A 62 3.47 -5.09 -10.24
C ILE A 62 4.52 -6.20 -10.38
N THR A 63 5.27 -6.46 -9.32
CA THR A 63 6.27 -7.52 -9.29
C THR A 63 5.62 -8.87 -8.99
N GLY A 64 4.71 -8.92 -8.02
CA GLY A 64 4.00 -10.13 -7.65
C GLY A 64 3.31 -10.03 -6.31
N LEU A 65 2.60 -11.09 -5.94
CA LEU A 65 1.87 -11.16 -4.68
C LEU A 65 2.83 -11.50 -3.53
N LEU A 66 2.84 -10.66 -2.48
CA LEU A 66 3.66 -10.88 -1.28
C LEU A 66 2.92 -11.69 -0.22
N HIS A 67 1.66 -11.37 0.00
CA HIS A 67 0.92 -11.94 1.14
C HIS A 67 -0.58 -11.77 0.98
N VAL A 68 -1.34 -12.65 1.62
CA VAL A 68 -2.79 -12.56 1.70
C VAL A 68 -3.21 -12.58 3.16
N LEU A 69 -3.97 -11.58 3.58
CA LEU A 69 -4.63 -11.56 4.88
C LEU A 69 -6.11 -11.81 4.69
N ALA A 70 -6.66 -12.76 5.42
CA ALA A 70 -8.08 -13.09 5.33
C ALA A 70 -8.69 -13.24 6.72
N ASP A 71 -9.91 -12.69 6.86
CA ASP A 71 -10.75 -12.92 8.02
C ASP A 71 -12.18 -13.28 7.56
N ALA A 72 -13.13 -13.27 8.48
CA ALA A 72 -14.52 -13.63 8.17
C ALA A 72 -15.21 -12.64 7.22
N HIS A 73 -14.69 -11.41 7.08
CA HIS A 73 -15.35 -10.33 6.37
C HIS A 73 -14.62 -9.89 5.11
N GLN A 74 -13.30 -9.98 5.10
CA GLN A 74 -12.52 -9.49 3.96
C GLN A 74 -11.28 -10.33 3.71
N ARG A 75 -10.77 -10.22 2.47
CA ARG A 75 -9.51 -10.78 2.03
C ARG A 75 -8.70 -9.67 1.40
N GLN A 76 -7.49 -9.46 1.90
CA GLN A 76 -6.59 -8.43 1.41
C GLN A 76 -5.38 -9.06 0.74
N TYR A 77 -5.13 -8.65 -0.49
CA TYR A 77 -4.01 -9.11 -1.31
C TYR A 77 -2.94 -8.02 -1.33
N PHE A 78 -1.78 -8.32 -0.76
CA PHE A 78 -0.65 -7.38 -0.71
C PHE A 78 0.34 -7.71 -1.82
N TYR A 79 0.45 -6.81 -2.77
CA TYR A 79 1.38 -6.93 -3.90
C TYR A 79 2.61 -6.08 -3.68
N LEU A 80 3.76 -6.57 -4.15
CA LEU A 80 4.93 -5.74 -4.33
C LEU A 80 4.81 -5.03 -5.67
N ALA A 81 4.98 -3.71 -5.69
CA ALA A 81 4.92 -2.93 -6.90
C ALA A 81 5.93 -1.78 -6.85
N ARG A 82 6.32 -1.29 -8.03
CA ARG A 82 7.23 -0.17 -8.19
C ARG A 82 6.55 0.95 -8.95
N ILE A 83 6.91 2.18 -8.63
CA ILE A 83 6.45 3.37 -9.36
C ILE A 83 7.63 4.23 -9.79
N GLY A 84 7.40 5.08 -10.79
CA GLY A 84 8.29 6.18 -11.12
C GLY A 84 7.88 7.44 -10.35
N SER A 85 7.32 8.43 -11.06
CA SER A 85 6.82 9.65 -10.44
C SER A 85 5.44 9.44 -9.81
N TRP A 86 5.15 10.24 -8.79
CA TRP A 86 3.86 10.26 -8.12
C TRP A 86 3.53 11.69 -7.69
N SER A 87 2.23 12.00 -7.47
CA SER A 87 1.80 13.34 -7.08
C SER A 87 0.47 13.29 -6.35
N GLU A 88 0.39 14.01 -5.21
CA GLU A 88 -0.89 14.20 -4.52
C GLU A 88 -1.88 15.01 -5.35
N ALA A 89 -1.40 15.91 -6.21
CA ALA A 89 -2.25 16.73 -7.06
C ALA A 89 -3.01 15.91 -8.12
N ASP A 90 -2.49 14.73 -8.49
CA ASP A 90 -3.10 13.86 -9.50
C ASP A 90 -4.05 12.82 -8.91
N ARG A 91 -4.32 12.89 -7.60
CA ARG A 91 -5.26 11.99 -6.95
C ARG A 91 -6.69 12.28 -7.41
N THR A 92 -7.44 11.20 -7.67
CA THR A 92 -8.83 11.27 -8.18
C THR A 92 -9.83 10.49 -7.34
N GLY A 93 -9.36 9.80 -6.28
CA GLY A 93 -10.25 9.03 -5.41
C GLY A 93 -11.24 9.93 -4.67
N PRO A 94 -12.52 9.50 -4.52
CA PRO A 94 -13.55 10.32 -3.88
C PRO A 94 -13.28 10.60 -2.39
N GLU A 95 -12.53 9.74 -1.71
CA GLU A 95 -12.16 9.92 -0.30
C GLU A 95 -11.32 11.17 -0.05
N PHE A 96 -10.60 11.69 -1.04
CA PHE A 96 -9.76 12.87 -0.90
C PHE A 96 -10.55 14.18 -0.86
N ALA A 97 -11.81 14.14 -1.29
CA ALA A 97 -12.71 15.30 -1.28
C ALA A 97 -13.65 15.29 -0.08
N ASP A 98 -13.64 14.25 0.75
CA ASP A 98 -14.57 14.09 1.88
C ASP A 98 -13.87 14.44 3.20
N PRO A 99 -14.21 15.61 3.82
CA PRO A 99 -13.58 16.01 5.08
C PRO A 99 -13.91 15.08 6.26
N ASP A 100 -14.99 14.31 6.17
CA ASP A 100 -15.40 13.39 7.25
C ASP A 100 -14.54 12.13 7.28
N ARG A 101 -13.75 11.88 6.25
CA ARG A 101 -12.84 10.72 6.16
C ARG A 101 -11.45 10.97 6.74
N GLY A 102 -11.23 12.13 7.36
CA GLY A 102 -9.92 12.53 7.86
C GLY A 102 -8.97 12.96 6.74
N GLU A 103 -7.70 13.12 7.09
CA GLU A 103 -6.68 13.54 6.15
C GLU A 103 -5.92 12.35 5.58
N TYR A 104 -5.69 12.38 4.27
CA TYR A 104 -4.91 11.39 3.50
C TYR A 104 -3.71 12.10 2.89
N ARG A 105 -2.50 11.81 3.36
CA ARG A 105 -1.28 12.38 2.79
C ARG A 105 -0.35 11.27 2.33
N LEU A 106 0.23 11.45 1.15
CA LEU A 106 1.27 10.55 0.68
C LEU A 106 2.56 10.84 1.44
N GLU A 107 3.23 9.78 1.87
CA GLU A 107 4.47 9.90 2.64
C GLU A 107 5.47 8.86 2.14
N GLU A 108 6.65 9.33 1.72
CA GLU A 108 7.75 8.46 1.32
C GLU A 108 8.65 8.22 2.53
N VAL A 109 8.83 6.96 2.92
CA VAL A 109 9.57 6.59 4.12
C VAL A 109 10.67 5.58 3.81
N PRO A 110 11.80 5.63 4.55
CA PRO A 110 12.86 4.64 4.36
C PRO A 110 12.36 3.23 4.67
N LEU A 111 12.81 2.26 3.87
CA LEU A 111 12.59 0.84 4.16
C LEU A 111 13.67 0.37 5.13
N SER A 112 13.48 0.66 6.41
CA SER A 112 14.40 0.31 7.48
C SER A 112 13.62 -0.11 8.73
N VAL A 113 14.23 -0.93 9.57
CA VAL A 113 13.62 -1.38 10.83
C VAL A 113 13.25 -0.17 11.70
N ARG A 114 14.15 0.80 11.80
CA ARG A 114 13.94 2.00 12.60
C ARG A 114 12.71 2.79 12.14
N ALA A 115 12.57 3.01 10.82
CA ALA A 115 11.45 3.73 10.27
C ALA A 115 10.14 2.94 10.45
N LEU A 116 10.16 1.65 10.17
CA LEU A 116 8.98 0.78 10.30
C LEU A 116 8.47 0.75 11.75
N ASP A 117 9.36 0.71 12.73
CA ASP A 117 8.97 0.69 14.14
C ASP A 117 8.35 2.02 14.61
N ALA A 118 8.72 3.13 13.98
CA ALA A 118 8.28 4.47 14.38
C ALA A 118 6.92 4.89 13.79
N LEU A 119 6.40 4.17 12.77
CA LEU A 119 5.33 4.69 11.91
C LEU A 119 3.91 4.35 12.34
N GLY A 120 3.68 3.41 13.25
CA GLY A 120 2.34 2.90 13.45
C GLY A 120 1.77 2.33 12.15
N LEU A 121 2.56 1.55 11.43
CA LEU A 121 2.18 0.98 10.14
C LEU A 121 1.21 -0.18 10.30
N GLU A 122 0.10 -0.12 9.59
CA GLU A 122 -0.93 -1.15 9.60
C GLU A 122 -1.08 -1.79 8.21
N PRO A 123 -1.36 -3.11 8.14
CA PRO A 123 -1.47 -4.05 9.26
C PRO A 123 -0.11 -4.52 9.79
N GLU A 124 -0.06 -4.86 11.07
CA GLU A 124 1.19 -5.28 11.75
C GLU A 124 1.83 -6.51 11.10
N GLU A 125 1.03 -7.43 10.58
CA GLU A 125 1.57 -8.63 9.93
C GLU A 125 2.45 -8.30 8.73
N ILE A 126 2.06 -7.29 7.95
CA ILE A 126 2.86 -6.85 6.80
C ILE A 126 4.07 -6.04 7.27
N ALA A 127 3.90 -5.19 8.28
CA ALA A 127 5.04 -4.48 8.88
C ALA A 127 6.10 -5.46 9.40
N ALA A 128 5.68 -6.55 10.05
CA ALA A 128 6.57 -7.60 10.51
C ALA A 128 7.29 -8.30 9.36
N LEU A 129 6.57 -8.62 8.28
CA LEU A 129 7.17 -9.21 7.08
C LEU A 129 8.28 -8.31 6.52
N LEU A 130 8.03 -7.01 6.44
CA LEU A 130 9.00 -6.05 5.94
C LEU A 130 10.21 -5.93 6.87
N ARG A 131 9.98 -5.86 8.20
CA ARG A 131 11.08 -5.82 9.18
C ARG A 131 11.97 -7.06 9.08
N ASP A 132 11.36 -8.23 8.96
CA ASP A 132 12.08 -9.49 8.83
C ASP A 132 12.92 -9.52 7.55
N ALA A 133 12.37 -9.07 6.43
CA ALA A 133 13.08 -9.01 5.16
C ALA A 133 14.28 -8.07 5.25
N VAL A 134 14.11 -6.88 5.83
CA VAL A 134 15.19 -5.90 6.01
C VAL A 134 16.29 -6.47 6.92
N THR A 135 15.91 -7.07 8.04
CA THR A 135 16.84 -7.66 9.00
C THR A 135 17.66 -8.79 8.38
N ALA A 136 17.02 -9.63 7.57
CA ALA A 136 17.67 -10.74 6.90
C ALA A 136 18.46 -10.34 5.64
N GLY A 137 18.31 -9.09 5.18
CA GLY A 137 18.90 -8.65 3.91
C GLY A 137 18.24 -9.29 2.70
N THR A 138 16.98 -9.72 2.83
CA THR A 138 16.23 -10.35 1.74
C THR A 138 15.64 -9.31 0.82
N ASP A 139 15.85 -9.45 -0.48
CA ASP A 139 15.16 -8.63 -1.49
C ASP A 139 13.67 -8.99 -1.49
N LEU A 140 12.80 -8.00 -1.35
CA LEU A 140 11.35 -8.21 -1.38
C LEU A 140 10.89 -8.90 -2.66
N ALA A 141 11.55 -8.63 -3.78
CA ALA A 141 11.23 -9.28 -5.05
C ALA A 141 11.36 -10.80 -4.98
N ALA A 142 12.28 -11.30 -4.14
CA ALA A 142 12.45 -12.74 -3.93
C ALA A 142 11.30 -13.38 -3.16
N LEU A 143 10.53 -12.58 -2.41
CA LEU A 143 9.36 -13.04 -1.66
C LEU A 143 8.07 -12.98 -2.46
N ALA A 144 8.05 -12.19 -3.53
CA ALA A 144 6.84 -11.97 -4.34
C ALA A 144 6.63 -13.13 -5.31
N ASP A 145 5.37 -13.58 -5.42
CA ASP A 145 4.96 -14.57 -6.41
C ASP A 145 4.57 -13.86 -7.71
N PRO A 146 5.37 -13.92 -8.76
CA PRO A 146 5.10 -13.20 -10.00
C PRO A 146 3.93 -13.78 -10.81
N ALA A 147 3.53 -15.02 -10.49
CA ALA A 147 2.41 -15.68 -11.17
C ALA A 147 1.04 -15.27 -10.59
N ARG A 148 1.01 -14.60 -9.48
CA ARG A 148 -0.21 -14.21 -8.79
C ARG A 148 -0.31 -12.71 -8.66
#